data_b2e141a5b2c6a7fc1c0d1a62cb9dd37f
#
_entry.id   b2e141a5b2c6a7fc1c0d1a62cb9dd37f
#
_cell.length_a   1.000
_cell.length_b   1.000
_cell.length_c   1.000
_cell.angle_alpha   90.00
_cell.angle_beta   90.00
_cell.angle_gamma   90.00
#
_symmetry.space_group_name_H-M   'P 1'
#
loop_
_entity.id
_entity.type
_entity.pdbx_description
1 polymer ?
#
loop_
_entity_poly.entity_id
_entity_poly.type
_entity_poly.pdbx_seq_one_letter_code
_entity_poly.pdbx_strand_id
1 'polypeptide(L)'
;FKALVDYVYTVMTNPDIAVTGELEPPSTAEPSGQPALSPFARPLPHVRVGGISGLLELMHAQGDSLRDIPLLAERLQLEVDDLLPLLDAAVLLGFAEVADGDVRLTPVGQDFATTTILRSKDLFRQQALERVPVIGSIMHTLQQKADRSMRSDFFLDIWDDYFPSEEAERQLATAVDWGRYGELFEYDAGEGRITLPS
;
A
#
# COMPACT_ATOMS: atom_id res chain seq x y z
N PHE A 1 -18.29 2.67 -13.47
CA PHE A 1 -18.11 1.68 -14.55
C PHE A 1 -19.45 1.29 -15.16
N LYS A 2 -20.47 0.93 -14.34
CA LYS A 2 -21.80 0.53 -14.81
C LYS A 2 -22.50 1.65 -15.61
N ALA A 3 -22.44 2.89 -15.13
CA ALA A 3 -23.07 4.04 -15.82
C ALA A 3 -22.45 4.32 -17.20
N LEU A 4 -21.14 4.05 -17.39
CA LEU A 4 -20.48 4.21 -18.70
C LEU A 4 -20.90 3.11 -19.68
N VAL A 5 -21.05 1.88 -19.19
CA VAL A 5 -21.51 0.74 -19.99
C VAL A 5 -22.96 0.94 -20.42
N ASP A 6 -23.83 1.38 -19.50
CA ASP A 6 -25.24 1.66 -19.80
C ASP A 6 -25.38 2.81 -20.82
N TYR A 7 -24.54 3.85 -20.72
CA TYR A 7 -24.51 4.95 -21.68
C TYR A 7 -24.09 4.49 -23.08
N VAL A 8 -23.00 3.72 -23.18
CA VAL A 8 -22.53 3.17 -24.47
C VAL A 8 -23.56 2.26 -25.10
N TYR A 9 -24.23 1.41 -24.30
CA TYR A 9 -25.29 0.53 -24.80
C TYR A 9 -26.48 1.32 -25.32
N THR A 10 -26.90 2.39 -24.65
CA THR A 10 -28.03 3.26 -25.06
C THR A 10 -27.72 3.99 -26.37
N VAL A 11 -26.50 4.47 -26.56
CA VAL A 11 -26.06 5.15 -27.78
C VAL A 11 -25.97 4.18 -28.96
N MET A 12 -25.52 2.93 -28.72
CA MET A 12 -25.40 1.92 -29.78
C MET A 12 -26.75 1.32 -30.22
N THR A 13 -27.76 1.32 -29.34
CA THR A 13 -29.08 0.73 -29.65
C THR A 13 -30.10 1.73 -30.19
N ASN A 14 -29.80 3.03 -30.19
CA ASN A 14 -30.71 4.08 -30.65
C ASN A 14 -30.02 5.09 -31.61
N PRO A 15 -29.84 4.73 -32.89
CA PRO A 15 -29.09 5.57 -33.86
C PRO A 15 -29.82 6.90 -34.25
N ASP A 16 -31.04 7.14 -33.78
CA ASP A 16 -31.82 8.33 -34.13
C ASP A 16 -31.79 9.46 -33.09
N ILE A 17 -30.91 9.39 -32.09
CA ILE A 17 -30.70 10.54 -31.21
C ILE A 17 -29.78 11.52 -31.97
N ALA A 18 -30.38 12.37 -32.78
CA ALA A 18 -29.69 13.50 -33.40
C ALA A 18 -29.08 14.40 -32.30
N VAL A 19 -27.78 14.56 -32.35
CA VAL A 19 -27.01 15.50 -31.49
C VAL A 19 -27.39 16.91 -31.94
N THR A 20 -28.45 17.46 -31.42
CA THR A 20 -28.81 18.88 -31.46
C THR A 20 -29.08 19.33 -30.03
N GLY A 21 -28.05 19.69 -29.35
CA GLY A 21 -28.13 20.31 -28.01
C GLY A 21 -26.79 20.87 -27.67
N GLU A 22 -26.70 22.21 -27.55
CA GLU A 22 -25.57 22.91 -27.01
C GLU A 22 -25.07 22.21 -25.75
N LEU A 23 -23.82 21.75 -25.78
CA LEU A 23 -23.10 21.30 -24.61
C LEU A 23 -22.80 22.55 -23.76
N GLU A 24 -23.66 22.86 -22.82
CA GLU A 24 -23.22 23.65 -21.68
C GLU A 24 -22.06 22.89 -21.00
N PRO A 25 -20.92 23.55 -20.73
CA PRO A 25 -19.86 22.91 -19.99
C PRO A 25 -20.43 22.45 -18.64
N PRO A 26 -20.13 21.23 -18.20
CA PRO A 26 -20.64 20.76 -16.90
C PRO A 26 -20.16 21.77 -15.86
N SER A 27 -21.14 22.44 -15.25
CA SER A 27 -20.94 23.19 -14.00
C SER A 27 -20.07 22.32 -13.12
N THR A 28 -19.04 22.90 -12.54
CA THR A 28 -18.19 22.34 -11.51
C THR A 28 -19.05 21.82 -10.35
N ALA A 29 -19.67 20.64 -10.57
CA ALA A 29 -20.20 19.85 -9.49
C ALA A 29 -18.99 19.35 -8.70
N GLU A 30 -18.85 19.85 -7.50
CA GLU A 30 -17.96 19.31 -6.49
C GLU A 30 -18.04 17.78 -6.52
N PRO A 31 -16.92 17.05 -6.38
CA PRO A 31 -16.95 15.60 -6.39
C PRO A 31 -17.88 15.16 -5.28
N SER A 32 -19.05 14.65 -5.66
CA SER A 32 -19.99 13.99 -4.77
C SER A 32 -19.20 12.95 -4.00
N GLY A 33 -19.06 13.19 -2.69
CA GLY A 33 -18.24 12.40 -1.78
C GLY A 33 -18.67 10.93 -1.82
N GLN A 34 -17.93 10.13 -2.54
CA GLN A 34 -17.82 8.73 -2.18
C GLN A 34 -17.22 8.73 -0.78
N PRO A 35 -17.86 8.07 0.20
CA PRO A 35 -17.26 7.97 1.53
C PRO A 35 -15.84 7.44 1.34
N ALA A 36 -14.85 8.20 1.79
CA ALA A 36 -13.47 7.78 1.73
C ALA A 36 -13.40 6.40 2.39
N LEU A 37 -12.96 5.39 1.64
CA LEU A 37 -12.80 4.04 2.18
C LEU A 37 -11.93 4.13 3.42
N SER A 38 -12.35 3.45 4.50
CA SER A 38 -11.53 3.39 5.72
C SER A 38 -10.10 2.98 5.37
N PRO A 39 -9.09 3.59 5.99
CA PRO A 39 -7.69 3.16 5.84
C PRO A 39 -7.48 1.66 6.08
N PHE A 40 -8.31 1.06 6.94
CA PHE A 40 -8.28 -0.35 7.29
C PHE A 40 -8.93 -1.28 6.25
N ALA A 41 -9.73 -0.75 5.33
CA ALA A 41 -10.37 -1.54 4.27
C ALA A 41 -9.42 -1.95 3.13
N ARG A 42 -8.23 -1.36 3.06
CA ARG A 42 -7.21 -1.71 2.05
C ARG A 42 -6.21 -2.67 2.66
N PRO A 43 -6.09 -3.91 2.13
CA PRO A 43 -5.17 -4.88 2.68
C PRO A 43 -3.71 -4.45 2.46
N LEU A 44 -2.86 -4.72 3.45
CA LEU A 44 -1.41 -4.66 3.31
C LEU A 44 -0.90 -5.96 2.69
N PRO A 45 0.08 -5.92 1.80
CA PRO A 45 0.78 -7.12 1.34
C PRO A 45 1.50 -7.80 2.50
N HIS A 46 1.29 -9.12 2.69
CA HIS A 46 1.86 -9.87 3.81
C HIS A 46 3.34 -10.18 3.62
N VAL A 47 4.15 -9.15 3.69
CA VAL A 47 5.61 -9.27 3.54
C VAL A 47 6.34 -8.52 4.63
N ARG A 48 7.47 -9.07 5.06
CA ARG A 48 8.38 -8.40 5.98
C ARG A 48 9.26 -7.40 5.23
N VAL A 49 9.66 -6.32 5.90
CA VAL A 49 10.51 -5.30 5.31
C VAL A 49 11.85 -5.88 4.81
N GLY A 50 12.40 -6.90 5.49
CA GLY A 50 13.61 -7.59 5.01
C GLY A 50 13.47 -8.21 3.62
N GLY A 51 12.29 -8.74 3.28
CA GLY A 51 12.01 -9.25 1.94
C GLY A 51 11.96 -8.13 0.90
N ILE A 52 11.32 -7.01 1.25
CA ILE A 52 11.29 -5.81 0.39
C ILE A 52 12.72 -5.30 0.15
N SER A 53 13.52 -5.16 1.21
CA SER A 53 14.93 -4.72 1.09
C SER A 53 15.72 -5.64 0.15
N GLY A 54 15.66 -6.94 0.37
CA GLY A 54 16.36 -7.91 -0.48
C GLY A 54 15.95 -7.85 -1.95
N LEU A 55 14.65 -7.67 -2.24
CA LEU A 55 14.16 -7.46 -3.59
C LEU A 55 14.76 -6.19 -4.22
N LEU A 56 14.70 -5.06 -3.52
CA LEU A 56 15.17 -3.77 -4.05
C LEU A 56 16.70 -3.78 -4.26
N GLU A 57 17.45 -4.37 -3.33
CA GLU A 57 18.91 -4.54 -3.44
C GLU A 57 19.28 -5.40 -4.66
N LEU A 58 18.56 -6.52 -4.87
CA LEU A 58 18.77 -7.36 -6.04
C LEU A 58 18.48 -6.61 -7.33
N MET A 59 17.32 -5.94 -7.42
CA MET A 59 16.94 -5.15 -8.58
C MET A 59 17.99 -4.08 -8.88
N HIS A 60 18.48 -3.39 -7.85
CA HIS A 60 19.53 -2.38 -8.02
C HIS A 60 20.84 -3.00 -8.55
N ALA A 61 21.28 -4.11 -7.99
CA ALA A 61 22.52 -4.80 -8.38
C ALA A 61 22.48 -5.32 -9.81
N GLN A 62 21.31 -5.71 -10.31
CA GLN A 62 21.13 -6.25 -11.68
C GLN A 62 20.80 -5.14 -12.70
N GLY A 63 20.44 -3.96 -12.27
CA GLY A 63 20.07 -2.83 -13.12
C GLY A 63 18.93 -3.19 -14.09
N ASP A 64 19.02 -2.67 -15.30
CA ASP A 64 17.97 -2.81 -16.30
C ASP A 64 17.81 -4.24 -16.86
N SER A 65 18.70 -5.17 -16.51
CA SER A 65 18.67 -6.53 -17.03
C SER A 65 17.61 -7.44 -16.39
N LEU A 66 17.01 -7.02 -15.26
CA LEU A 66 15.99 -7.79 -14.53
C LEU A 66 14.73 -6.93 -14.30
N ARG A 67 14.08 -6.54 -15.39
CA ARG A 67 12.81 -5.81 -15.33
C ARG A 67 11.60 -6.73 -15.48
N ASP A 68 11.75 -7.80 -16.23
CA ASP A 68 10.70 -8.79 -16.46
C ASP A 68 10.42 -9.59 -15.17
N ILE A 69 9.16 -9.61 -14.73
CA ILE A 69 8.75 -10.23 -13.47
C ILE A 69 9.03 -11.73 -13.43
N PRO A 70 8.75 -12.54 -14.47
CA PRO A 70 9.14 -13.94 -14.53
C PRO A 70 10.65 -14.19 -14.35
N LEU A 71 11.49 -13.40 -15.00
CA LEU A 71 12.96 -13.52 -14.86
C LEU A 71 13.42 -13.13 -13.46
N LEU A 72 12.76 -12.15 -12.83
CA LEU A 72 13.05 -11.76 -11.46
C LEU A 72 12.69 -12.86 -10.47
N ALA A 73 11.53 -13.52 -10.65
CA ALA A 73 11.13 -14.68 -9.85
C ALA A 73 12.14 -15.83 -9.96
N GLU A 74 12.57 -16.17 -11.18
CA GLU A 74 13.59 -17.21 -11.41
C GLU A 74 14.91 -16.89 -10.69
N ARG A 75 15.35 -15.64 -10.76
CA ARG A 75 16.59 -15.19 -10.09
C ARG A 75 16.52 -15.27 -8.58
N LEU A 76 15.37 -14.93 -8.01
CA LEU A 76 15.11 -15.02 -6.56
C LEU A 76 14.86 -16.46 -6.12
N GLN A 77 14.70 -17.41 -7.05
CA GLN A 77 14.26 -18.77 -6.77
C GLN A 77 12.91 -18.79 -6.04
N LEU A 78 12.02 -17.87 -6.41
CA LEU A 78 10.65 -17.76 -5.90
C LEU A 78 9.66 -18.17 -6.97
N GLU A 79 8.53 -18.73 -6.54
CA GLU A 79 7.35 -18.77 -7.39
C GLU A 79 6.85 -17.34 -7.66
N VAL A 80 6.22 -17.11 -8.80
CA VAL A 80 5.69 -15.77 -9.13
C VAL A 80 4.71 -15.29 -8.08
N ASP A 81 3.88 -16.19 -7.54
CA ASP A 81 2.89 -15.88 -6.50
C ASP A 81 3.53 -15.43 -5.18
N ASP A 82 4.76 -15.87 -4.87
CA ASP A 82 5.53 -15.41 -3.70
C ASP A 82 6.22 -14.06 -3.96
N LEU A 83 6.55 -13.77 -5.21
CA LEU A 83 7.15 -12.49 -5.62
C LEU A 83 6.12 -11.35 -5.65
N LEU A 84 4.89 -11.62 -6.09
CA LEU A 84 3.87 -10.58 -6.28
C LEU A 84 3.62 -9.75 -5.00
N PRO A 85 3.45 -10.34 -3.79
CA PRO A 85 3.27 -9.54 -2.58
C PRO A 85 4.46 -8.63 -2.25
N LEU A 86 5.70 -9.04 -2.60
CA LEU A 86 6.90 -8.20 -2.44
C LEU A 86 6.87 -7.00 -3.39
N LEU A 87 6.47 -7.23 -4.63
CA LEU A 87 6.29 -6.16 -5.63
C LEU A 87 5.17 -5.21 -5.23
N ASP A 88 4.02 -5.74 -4.78
CA ASP A 88 2.90 -4.93 -4.32
C ASP A 88 3.30 -4.02 -3.16
N ALA A 89 4.09 -4.54 -2.21
CA ALA A 89 4.62 -3.75 -1.11
C ALA A 89 5.60 -2.67 -1.59
N ALA A 90 6.51 -3.02 -2.50
CA ALA A 90 7.47 -2.07 -3.05
C ALA A 90 6.78 -0.94 -3.83
N VAL A 91 5.73 -1.26 -4.60
CA VAL A 91 4.90 -0.28 -5.32
C VAL A 91 4.07 0.56 -4.36
N LEU A 92 3.42 -0.06 -3.37
CA LEU A 92 2.62 0.65 -2.35
C LEU A 92 3.49 1.69 -1.61
N LEU A 93 4.71 1.31 -1.24
CA LEU A 93 5.68 2.19 -0.59
C LEU A 93 6.36 3.17 -1.56
N GLY A 94 6.10 3.08 -2.87
CA GLY A 94 6.68 3.95 -3.88
C GLY A 94 8.16 3.71 -4.16
N PHE A 95 8.70 2.56 -3.76
CA PHE A 95 10.07 2.16 -4.07
C PHE A 95 10.24 1.58 -5.47
N ALA A 96 9.15 1.02 -6.02
CA ALA A 96 9.10 0.48 -7.37
C ALA A 96 7.85 0.95 -8.11
N GLU A 97 7.90 0.83 -9.43
CA GLU A 97 6.76 0.99 -10.33
C GLU A 97 6.70 -0.20 -11.30
N VAL A 98 5.49 -0.59 -11.66
CA VAL A 98 5.24 -1.68 -12.61
C VAL A 98 4.48 -1.12 -13.81
N ALA A 99 4.99 -1.35 -15.01
CA ALA A 99 4.36 -0.97 -16.26
C ALA A 99 4.63 -2.03 -17.33
N ASP A 100 3.60 -2.46 -18.04
CA ASP A 100 3.69 -3.41 -19.18
C ASP A 100 4.37 -4.75 -18.85
N GLY A 101 4.27 -5.19 -17.59
CA GLY A 101 4.90 -6.44 -17.11
C GLY A 101 6.35 -6.27 -16.63
N ASP A 102 6.92 -5.09 -16.80
CA ASP A 102 8.24 -4.71 -16.29
C ASP A 102 8.15 -4.00 -14.94
N VAL A 103 9.11 -4.28 -14.06
CA VAL A 103 9.29 -3.58 -12.79
C VAL A 103 10.55 -2.71 -12.82
N ARG A 104 10.48 -1.51 -12.23
CA ARG A 104 11.60 -0.56 -12.14
C ARG A 104 11.67 0.06 -10.76
N LEU A 105 12.89 0.31 -10.30
CA LEU A 105 13.08 1.11 -9.09
C LEU A 105 12.79 2.58 -9.37
N THR A 106 12.07 3.21 -8.46
CA THR A 106 11.95 4.66 -8.42
C THR A 106 13.26 5.28 -7.89
N PRO A 107 13.48 6.60 -8.02
CA PRO A 107 14.64 7.25 -7.40
C PRO A 107 14.74 6.99 -5.89
N VAL A 108 13.62 7.02 -5.15
CA VAL A 108 13.60 6.73 -3.72
C VAL A 108 13.85 5.24 -3.44
N GLY A 109 13.42 4.34 -4.33
CA GLY A 109 13.73 2.92 -4.24
C GLY A 109 15.21 2.62 -4.47
N GLN A 110 15.86 3.34 -5.40
CA GLN A 110 17.31 3.25 -5.60
C GLN A 110 18.09 3.74 -4.38
N ASP A 111 17.67 4.88 -3.80
CA ASP A 111 18.25 5.40 -2.57
C ASP A 111 18.10 4.40 -1.43
N PHE A 112 16.91 3.81 -1.27
CA PHE A 112 16.66 2.81 -0.24
C PHE A 112 17.56 1.58 -0.39
N ALA A 113 17.72 1.07 -1.61
CA ALA A 113 18.53 -0.13 -1.91
C ALA A 113 20.03 0.04 -1.68
N THR A 114 20.54 1.29 -1.69
CA THR A 114 21.99 1.56 -1.68
C THR A 114 22.48 2.26 -0.42
N THR A 115 21.57 2.70 0.44
CA THR A 115 21.91 3.53 1.59
C THR A 115 22.28 2.72 2.83
N THR A 116 22.66 3.41 3.91
CA THR A 116 22.90 2.79 5.22
C THR A 116 21.59 2.38 5.88
N ILE A 117 21.68 1.42 6.81
CA ILE A 117 20.50 0.92 7.55
C ILE A 117 19.72 2.05 8.28
N LEU A 118 20.41 3.04 8.81
CA LEU A 118 19.74 4.17 9.47
C LEU A 118 18.95 5.01 8.46
N ARG A 119 19.55 5.30 7.33
CA ARG A 119 18.89 6.06 6.27
C ARG A 119 17.76 5.27 5.61
N SER A 120 17.88 3.96 5.44
CA SER A 120 16.80 3.13 4.91
C SER A 120 15.57 3.13 5.83
N LYS A 121 15.78 3.09 7.16
CA LYS A 121 14.66 3.25 8.13
C LYS A 121 13.97 4.60 8.00
N ASP A 122 14.71 5.69 7.82
CA ASP A 122 14.14 7.02 7.61
C ASP A 122 13.31 7.10 6.32
N LEU A 123 13.85 6.56 5.22
CA LEU A 123 13.14 6.52 3.94
C LEU A 123 11.87 5.65 4.05
N PHE A 124 11.97 4.49 4.69
CA PHE A 124 10.83 3.63 4.92
C PHE A 124 9.75 4.33 5.76
N ARG A 125 10.14 4.96 6.87
CA ARG A 125 9.24 5.74 7.73
C ARG A 125 8.49 6.78 6.94
N GLN A 126 9.19 7.57 6.13
CA GLN A 126 8.60 8.61 5.31
C GLN A 126 7.59 8.04 4.32
N GLN A 127 7.98 7.01 3.56
CA GLN A 127 7.11 6.38 2.57
C GLN A 127 5.89 5.69 3.21
N ALA A 128 6.08 5.01 4.35
CA ALA A 128 4.98 4.36 5.07
C ALA A 128 3.95 5.38 5.56
N LEU A 129 4.38 6.51 6.12
CA LEU A 129 3.47 7.57 6.58
C LEU A 129 2.75 8.27 5.43
N GLU A 130 3.43 8.48 4.30
CA GLU A 130 2.87 9.18 3.14
C GLU A 130 1.91 8.32 2.33
N ARG A 131 2.23 7.02 2.16
CA ARG A 131 1.58 6.16 1.17
C ARG A 131 0.73 5.04 1.76
N VAL A 132 0.88 4.75 3.06
CA VAL A 132 0.17 3.65 3.72
C VAL A 132 -0.81 4.20 4.77
N PRO A 133 -2.06 4.51 4.37
CA PRO A 133 -3.00 5.23 5.23
C PRO A 133 -3.26 4.56 6.57
N VAL A 134 -3.24 3.23 6.63
CA VAL A 134 -3.45 2.49 7.89
C VAL A 134 -2.33 2.75 8.91
N ILE A 135 -1.08 2.87 8.45
CA ILE A 135 0.05 3.23 9.34
C ILE A 135 -0.16 4.64 9.91
N GLY A 136 -0.55 5.60 9.05
CA GLY A 136 -0.91 6.95 9.50
C GLY A 136 -2.05 6.95 10.51
N SER A 137 -3.07 6.11 10.34
CA SER A 137 -4.21 5.99 11.26
C SER A 137 -3.82 5.40 12.61
N ILE A 138 -2.96 4.39 12.63
CA ILE A 138 -2.40 3.83 13.88
C ILE A 138 -1.63 4.93 14.62
N MET A 139 -0.71 5.62 13.94
CA MET A 139 0.05 6.72 14.52
C MET A 139 -0.83 7.82 15.09
N HIS A 140 -1.83 8.26 14.32
CA HIS A 140 -2.78 9.27 14.77
C HIS A 140 -3.53 8.82 16.02
N THR A 141 -4.01 7.59 16.06
CA THR A 141 -4.72 7.02 17.21
C THR A 141 -3.84 7.04 18.47
N LEU A 142 -2.58 6.62 18.35
CA LEU A 142 -1.64 6.63 19.48
C LEU A 142 -1.34 8.07 19.98
N GLN A 143 -1.20 9.02 19.06
CA GLN A 143 -0.96 10.42 19.40
C GLN A 143 -2.11 11.07 20.18
N GLN A 144 -3.36 10.60 19.98
CA GLN A 144 -4.53 11.11 20.70
C GLN A 144 -4.65 10.56 22.14
N LYS A 145 -3.83 9.59 22.53
CA LYS A 145 -3.86 9.01 23.88
C LYS A 145 -2.87 9.69 24.80
N ALA A 146 -3.28 9.93 26.04
CA ALA A 146 -2.42 10.57 27.05
C ALA A 146 -1.18 9.73 27.37
N ASP A 147 -1.32 8.40 27.36
CA ASP A 147 -0.24 7.43 27.57
C ASP A 147 0.47 7.02 26.26
N ARG A 148 0.07 7.63 25.12
CA ARG A 148 0.63 7.38 23.78
C ARG A 148 0.63 5.90 23.40
N SER A 149 -0.34 5.15 23.91
CA SER A 149 -0.43 3.71 23.69
C SER A 149 -1.87 3.23 23.44
N MET A 150 -2.02 2.05 22.83
CA MET A 150 -3.29 1.40 22.57
C MET A 150 -3.12 -0.11 22.58
N ARG A 151 -4.14 -0.84 23.04
CA ARG A 151 -4.18 -2.30 22.90
C ARG A 151 -4.34 -2.65 21.41
N SER A 152 -3.66 -3.71 20.99
CA SER A 152 -3.74 -4.23 19.61
C SER A 152 -5.16 -4.68 19.24
N ASP A 153 -5.92 -5.21 20.23
CA ASP A 153 -7.31 -5.65 20.04
C ASP A 153 -8.19 -4.53 19.45
N PHE A 154 -7.95 -3.27 19.86
CA PHE A 154 -8.67 -2.12 19.29
C PHE A 154 -8.53 -2.03 17.76
N PHE A 155 -7.35 -2.29 17.23
CA PHE A 155 -7.11 -2.26 15.79
C PHE A 155 -7.62 -3.52 15.12
N LEU A 156 -7.54 -4.69 15.79
CA LEU A 156 -8.14 -5.94 15.30
C LEU A 156 -9.65 -5.79 15.12
N ASP A 157 -10.35 -5.23 16.10
CA ASP A 157 -11.81 -4.98 16.03
C ASP A 157 -12.17 -4.14 14.79
N ILE A 158 -11.32 -3.14 14.42
CA ILE A 158 -11.55 -2.33 13.22
C ILE A 158 -11.31 -3.15 11.95
N TRP A 159 -10.28 -4.01 11.92
CA TRP A 159 -10.01 -4.84 10.76
C TRP A 159 -11.04 -5.96 10.59
N ASP A 160 -11.61 -6.49 11.67
CA ASP A 160 -12.68 -7.51 11.65
C ASP A 160 -13.96 -7.00 10.98
N ASP A 161 -14.17 -5.67 10.89
CA ASP A 161 -15.25 -5.08 10.10
C ASP A 161 -15.06 -5.26 8.57
N TYR A 162 -13.83 -5.54 8.12
CA TYR A 162 -13.47 -5.60 6.70
C TYR A 162 -12.97 -6.97 6.26
N PHE A 163 -12.39 -7.76 7.16
CA PHE A 163 -11.73 -9.03 6.87
C PHE A 163 -12.13 -10.11 7.86
N PRO A 164 -12.02 -11.40 7.48
CA PRO A 164 -12.07 -12.48 8.44
C PRO A 164 -10.97 -12.34 9.51
N SER A 165 -11.20 -12.79 10.74
CA SER A 165 -10.30 -12.58 11.88
C SER A 165 -8.86 -13.06 11.63
N GLU A 166 -8.68 -14.21 10.93
CA GLU A 166 -7.34 -14.68 10.54
C GLU A 166 -6.60 -13.68 9.64
N GLU A 167 -7.33 -13.04 8.73
CA GLU A 167 -6.76 -12.00 7.88
C GLU A 167 -6.50 -10.72 8.66
N ALA A 168 -7.39 -10.31 9.56
CA ALA A 168 -7.21 -9.15 10.44
C ALA A 168 -5.94 -9.30 11.31
N GLU A 169 -5.68 -10.49 11.84
CA GLU A 169 -4.44 -10.79 12.58
C GLU A 169 -3.20 -10.65 11.68
N ARG A 170 -3.26 -11.13 10.44
CA ARG A 170 -2.16 -10.99 9.48
C ARG A 170 -1.92 -9.54 9.09
N GLN A 171 -2.97 -8.74 8.94
CA GLN A 171 -2.89 -7.30 8.68
C GLN A 171 -2.20 -6.57 9.85
N LEU A 172 -2.61 -6.87 11.09
CA LEU A 172 -1.97 -6.32 12.27
C LEU A 172 -0.49 -6.71 12.35
N ALA A 173 -0.15 -7.98 12.12
CA ALA A 173 1.23 -8.46 12.14
C ALA A 173 2.10 -7.74 11.10
N THR A 174 1.56 -7.53 9.89
CA THR A 174 2.25 -6.77 8.83
C THR A 174 2.44 -5.31 9.22
N ALA A 175 1.39 -4.64 9.73
CA ALA A 175 1.46 -3.25 10.17
C ALA A 175 2.47 -3.08 11.32
N VAL A 176 2.53 -4.04 12.25
CA VAL A 176 3.50 -4.05 13.36
C VAL A 176 4.94 -4.21 12.85
N ASP A 177 5.19 -5.15 11.92
CA ASP A 177 6.53 -5.32 11.31
C ASP A 177 7.00 -4.02 10.64
N TRP A 178 6.13 -3.41 9.85
CA TRP A 178 6.44 -2.17 9.12
C TRP A 178 6.64 -0.98 10.06
N GLY A 179 5.76 -0.83 11.05
CA GLY A 179 5.84 0.27 12.02
C GLY A 179 7.10 0.19 12.88
N ARG A 180 7.48 -1.01 13.32
CA ARG A 180 8.72 -1.24 14.10
C ARG A 180 9.97 -0.99 13.27
N TYR A 181 10.01 -1.43 12.01
CA TYR A 181 11.15 -1.18 11.14
C TYR A 181 11.37 0.33 10.93
N GLY A 182 10.29 1.08 10.65
CA GLY A 182 10.33 2.53 10.49
C GLY A 182 10.47 3.31 11.80
N GLU A 183 10.59 2.63 12.96
CA GLU A 183 10.66 3.26 14.29
C GLU A 183 9.48 4.23 14.53
N LEU A 184 8.30 3.88 13.99
CA LEU A 184 7.07 4.65 14.13
C LEU A 184 6.37 4.35 15.46
N PHE A 185 6.37 3.08 15.84
CA PHE A 185 5.82 2.59 17.09
C PHE A 185 6.48 1.27 17.49
N GLU A 186 6.33 0.92 18.75
CA GLU A 186 6.78 -0.33 19.33
C GLU A 186 5.58 -1.23 19.61
N TYR A 187 5.80 -2.54 19.69
CA TYR A 187 4.79 -3.52 20.03
C TYR A 187 5.27 -4.46 21.11
N ASP A 188 4.55 -4.50 22.21
CA ASP A 188 4.73 -5.48 23.27
C ASP A 188 3.71 -6.62 23.07
N ALA A 189 4.22 -7.79 22.67
CA ALA A 189 3.39 -8.97 22.45
C ALA A 189 2.86 -9.59 23.76
N GLY A 190 3.54 -9.38 24.89
CA GLY A 190 3.10 -9.89 26.19
C GLY A 190 1.91 -9.13 26.74
N GLU A 191 1.89 -7.81 26.51
CA GLU A 191 0.77 -6.94 26.91
C GLU A 191 -0.25 -6.73 25.79
N GLY A 192 0.05 -7.16 24.56
CA GLY A 192 -0.79 -6.89 23.38
C GLY A 192 -0.95 -5.37 23.15
N ARG A 193 0.14 -4.61 23.22
CA ARG A 193 0.07 -3.14 23.25
C ARG A 193 1.01 -2.51 22.22
N ILE A 194 0.50 -1.51 21.49
CA ILE A 194 1.27 -0.67 20.57
C ILE A 194 1.50 0.68 21.26
N THR A 195 2.74 1.19 21.21
CA THR A 195 3.16 2.40 21.91
C THR A 195 4.04 3.27 21.03
N LEU A 196 3.90 4.59 21.10
CA LEU A 196 4.84 5.49 20.42
C LEU A 196 6.20 5.45 21.12
N PRO A 197 7.30 5.55 20.38
CA PRO A 197 8.63 5.68 20.94
C PRO A 197 8.74 6.90 21.86
N SER A 198 9.62 6.80 22.86
CA SER A 198 9.87 7.86 23.87
C SER A 198 10.55 9.07 23.27
#